data_4bd55d9f3605df5056577cf53c0a5f40
#
_entry.id   4bd55d9f3605df5056577cf53c0a5f40
#
_cell.length_a   1.000
_cell.length_b   1.000
_cell.length_c   1.000
_cell.angle_alpha   90.00
_cell.angle_beta   90.00
_cell.angle_gamma   90.00
#
_symmetry.space_group_name_H-M   'P 1'
#
loop_
_entity.id
_entity.type
_entity.pdbx_description
1 polymer ?
#
loop_
_entity_poly.entity_id
_entity_poly.type
_entity_poly.pdbx_seq_one_letter_code
_entity_poly.pdbx_strand_id
1 'polypeptide(L)'
;LSRGLGDVYKRQALITAYKKNYDSARNVRVELNMDEGSFRVIARKEVVEEVFDDRDEVDLSTALVKNPAYEIGDIYEEDVTPKDFGRVGAQAAKQAVMQRLRDAEREILYDEFIDKEEDILTGVIDRVDHRYVYVNLGRIEAVLSEAERSPNESYIPNERIKVYVNKVEQTTKGPQIYVSRSHPGLLKRLFEQEVPEIYDGTVIVKSVAREAGDRSKISVYSDNADIDAVGACVGSKGARVEAVVEELGGEKIDIVQWNEDPKVFVRNALSPSQVLEVIVDEENQSTIVVVPDYQLSLAIGKRGQNARLAAKLTGWKIDIKSESDAREAGVYPVIESEEVADEIVNTGDEDVEFDDVNLEESNLTTAELAAVSYTHLRAHETGRNL
;
A
#
# COMPACT_ATOMS: atom_id res chain seq x y z
N LEU A 1 27.44 14.79 -13.97
CA LEU A 1 27.95 13.92 -15.06
C LEU A 1 29.33 14.40 -15.46
N SER A 2 30.38 13.56 -15.33
CA SER A 2 31.75 13.93 -15.70
C SER A 2 31.82 14.26 -17.18
N ARG A 3 32.64 15.26 -17.56
CA ARG A 3 32.85 15.65 -18.98
C ARG A 3 33.13 14.45 -19.89
N GLY A 4 33.89 13.45 -19.40
CA GLY A 4 34.23 12.25 -20.17
C GLY A 4 33.02 11.35 -20.49
N LEU A 5 32.03 11.25 -19.64
CA LEU A 5 30.86 10.42 -19.91
C LEU A 5 29.96 11.01 -21.00
N GLY A 6 29.81 12.36 -21.01
CA GLY A 6 29.10 13.06 -22.08
C GLY A 6 29.71 12.87 -23.47
N ASP A 7 31.03 12.80 -23.55
CA ASP A 7 31.75 12.63 -24.84
C ASP A 7 31.62 11.21 -25.41
N VAL A 8 31.54 10.20 -24.53
CA VAL A 8 31.27 8.81 -24.95
C VAL A 8 29.89 8.70 -25.59
N TYR A 9 28.86 9.31 -25.00
CA TYR A 9 27.50 9.28 -25.56
C TYR A 9 27.36 10.06 -26.85
N LYS A 10 28.05 11.21 -26.96
CA LYS A 10 28.06 11.98 -28.21
C LYS A 10 28.70 11.17 -29.35
N ARG A 11 29.85 10.51 -29.10
CA ARG A 11 30.50 9.62 -30.08
C ARG A 11 29.57 8.49 -30.50
N GLN A 12 28.96 7.80 -29.55
CA GLN A 12 28.05 6.68 -29.85
C GLN A 12 26.81 7.12 -30.66
N ALA A 13 26.25 8.30 -30.36
CA ALA A 13 25.13 8.86 -31.09
C ALA A 13 25.52 9.20 -32.55
N LEU A 14 26.71 9.76 -32.75
CA LEU A 14 27.24 10.07 -34.08
C LEU A 14 27.51 8.80 -34.90
N ILE A 15 28.08 7.76 -34.29
CA ILE A 15 28.28 6.45 -34.92
C ILE A 15 26.93 5.86 -35.35
N THR A 16 25.93 5.89 -34.46
CA THR A 16 24.57 5.37 -34.75
C THR A 16 23.90 6.16 -35.87
N ALA A 17 24.04 7.49 -35.85
CA ALA A 17 23.50 8.36 -36.90
C ALA A 17 24.18 8.11 -38.26
N TYR A 18 25.50 7.91 -38.26
CA TYR A 18 26.25 7.58 -39.48
C TYR A 18 25.77 6.25 -40.07
N LYS A 19 25.75 5.17 -39.25
CA LYS A 19 25.29 3.85 -39.69
C LYS A 19 23.86 3.83 -40.22
N LYS A 20 22.97 4.67 -39.64
CA LYS A 20 21.58 4.78 -40.09
C LYS A 20 21.40 5.50 -41.44
N ASN A 21 22.24 6.49 -41.73
CA ASN A 21 22.06 7.37 -42.89
C ASN A 21 23.06 7.09 -44.00
N TYR A 22 24.20 6.47 -43.70
CA TYR A 22 25.30 6.23 -44.61
C TYR A 22 25.84 4.81 -44.39
N ASP A 23 25.35 3.86 -45.13
CA ASP A 23 25.73 2.43 -44.98
C ASP A 23 27.06 2.12 -45.72
N SER A 24 28.01 3.07 -45.73
CA SER A 24 29.28 2.96 -46.45
C SER A 24 30.40 2.26 -45.67
N ALA A 25 30.27 2.09 -44.36
CA ALA A 25 31.21 1.33 -43.55
C ALA A 25 30.51 0.80 -42.28
N ARG A 26 30.80 -0.45 -41.93
CA ARG A 26 30.23 -1.09 -40.71
C ARG A 26 31.03 -0.73 -39.46
N ASN A 27 32.36 -0.68 -39.58
CA ASN A 27 33.26 -0.36 -38.48
C ASN A 27 33.74 1.09 -38.59
N VAL A 28 33.12 1.98 -37.80
CA VAL A 28 33.44 3.40 -37.79
C VAL A 28 33.78 3.89 -36.38
N ARG A 29 34.79 4.78 -36.34
CA ARG A 29 35.20 5.53 -35.14
C ARG A 29 34.91 7.00 -35.36
N VAL A 30 34.38 7.70 -34.34
CA VAL A 30 34.17 9.14 -34.38
C VAL A 30 35.20 9.84 -33.50
N GLU A 31 35.93 10.76 -34.08
CA GLU A 31 36.83 11.67 -33.38
C GLU A 31 36.13 13.01 -33.20
N LEU A 32 36.09 13.48 -31.94
CA LEU A 32 35.54 14.78 -31.59
C LEU A 32 36.69 15.72 -31.23
N ASN A 33 36.76 16.85 -31.89
CA ASN A 33 37.61 17.97 -31.51
C ASN A 33 36.73 18.99 -30.78
N MET A 34 36.79 19.01 -29.45
CA MET A 34 35.93 19.87 -28.63
C MET A 34 36.35 21.33 -28.69
N ASP A 35 37.61 21.62 -28.98
CA ASP A 35 38.13 22.99 -29.03
C ASP A 35 37.69 23.71 -30.31
N GLU A 36 37.61 23.00 -31.41
CA GLU A 36 37.16 23.51 -32.70
C GLU A 36 35.69 23.27 -32.99
N GLY A 37 35.00 22.48 -32.10
CA GLY A 37 33.61 22.08 -32.32
C GLY A 37 33.44 21.21 -33.58
N SER A 38 34.50 20.55 -34.06
CA SER A 38 34.52 19.72 -35.25
C SER A 38 34.53 18.24 -34.89
N PHE A 39 34.12 17.40 -35.81
CA PHE A 39 34.23 15.95 -35.69
C PHE A 39 34.60 15.33 -37.03
N ARG A 40 35.21 14.13 -36.97
CA ARG A 40 35.51 13.29 -38.12
C ARG A 40 34.99 11.89 -37.91
N VAL A 41 34.50 11.28 -38.96
CA VAL A 41 34.09 9.88 -39.00
C VAL A 41 35.13 9.10 -39.76
N ILE A 42 35.79 8.19 -39.08
CA ILE A 42 36.86 7.37 -39.61
C ILE A 42 36.34 5.96 -39.80
N ALA A 43 36.28 5.47 -41.03
CA ALA A 43 36.05 4.07 -41.34
C ALA A 43 37.30 3.26 -41.04
N ARG A 44 37.15 2.10 -40.45
CA ARG A 44 38.21 1.13 -40.18
C ARG A 44 37.94 -0.11 -40.98
N LYS A 45 38.76 -0.37 -41.99
CA LYS A 45 38.64 -1.50 -42.88
C LYS A 45 39.86 -2.41 -42.70
N GLU A 46 39.70 -3.69 -42.86
CA GLU A 46 40.80 -4.66 -42.86
C GLU A 46 41.45 -4.71 -44.24
N VAL A 47 42.76 -4.73 -44.28
CA VAL A 47 43.53 -4.88 -45.54
C VAL A 47 43.53 -6.35 -45.93
N VAL A 48 42.96 -6.69 -47.08
CA VAL A 48 42.85 -8.04 -47.62
C VAL A 48 43.45 -8.16 -48.99
N GLU A 49 43.70 -9.38 -49.45
CA GLU A 49 44.19 -9.64 -50.80
C GLU A 49 43.06 -9.54 -51.83
N GLU A 50 41.87 -10.07 -51.50
CA GLU A 50 40.64 -9.97 -52.28
C GLU A 50 39.52 -9.38 -51.43
N VAL A 51 38.82 -8.35 -51.88
CA VAL A 51 37.74 -7.68 -51.19
C VAL A 51 36.44 -8.41 -51.46
N PHE A 52 35.78 -8.88 -50.39
CA PHE A 52 34.45 -9.49 -50.41
C PHE A 52 33.35 -8.51 -49.99
N ASP A 53 33.65 -7.58 -49.08
CA ASP A 53 32.73 -6.55 -48.64
C ASP A 53 33.44 -5.18 -48.52
N ASP A 54 33.19 -4.29 -49.48
CA ASP A 54 33.76 -2.96 -49.55
C ASP A 54 33.54 -2.09 -48.31
N ARG A 55 32.60 -2.49 -47.42
CA ARG A 55 32.29 -1.76 -46.20
C ARG A 55 33.24 -2.09 -45.05
N ASP A 56 33.80 -3.29 -45.04
CA ASP A 56 34.68 -3.77 -43.97
C ASP A 56 36.11 -4.06 -44.42
N GLU A 57 36.34 -4.14 -45.73
CA GLU A 57 37.61 -4.58 -46.34
C GLU A 57 38.13 -3.55 -47.34
N VAL A 58 39.41 -3.55 -47.56
CA VAL A 58 40.11 -2.80 -48.59
C VAL A 58 41.25 -3.64 -49.20
N ASP A 59 41.44 -3.57 -50.49
CA ASP A 59 42.53 -4.29 -51.14
C ASP A 59 43.89 -3.69 -50.78
N LEU A 60 44.91 -4.54 -50.77
CA LEU A 60 46.29 -4.17 -50.43
C LEU A 60 46.85 -3.10 -51.37
N SER A 61 46.50 -3.10 -52.65
CA SER A 61 46.98 -2.14 -53.62
C SER A 61 46.50 -0.72 -53.31
N THR A 62 45.25 -0.58 -52.91
CA THR A 62 44.66 0.70 -52.47
C THR A 62 45.28 1.17 -51.14
N ALA A 63 45.51 0.26 -50.20
CA ALA A 63 46.12 0.58 -48.92
C ALA A 63 47.57 1.08 -49.08
N LEU A 64 48.34 0.45 -49.91
CA LEU A 64 49.77 0.82 -50.23
C LEU A 64 49.90 2.20 -50.85
N VAL A 65 48.90 2.68 -51.59
CA VAL A 65 48.91 4.07 -52.15
C VAL A 65 48.91 5.09 -51.01
N LYS A 66 48.29 4.83 -49.92
CA LYS A 66 48.18 5.73 -48.73
C LYS A 66 49.41 5.61 -47.83
N ASN A 67 49.86 4.41 -47.57
CA ASN A 67 51.04 4.14 -46.76
C ASN A 67 51.70 2.84 -47.23
N PRO A 68 52.95 2.90 -47.73
CA PRO A 68 53.71 1.72 -48.24
C PRO A 68 54.03 0.65 -47.19
N ALA A 69 53.73 0.94 -45.88
CA ALA A 69 54.01 0.03 -44.79
C ALA A 69 52.79 -0.86 -44.39
N TYR A 70 51.66 -0.78 -45.12
CA TYR A 70 50.50 -1.63 -44.82
C TYR A 70 50.74 -3.08 -45.28
N GLU A 71 50.37 -4.00 -44.42
CA GLU A 71 50.39 -5.45 -44.69
C GLU A 71 48.96 -6.02 -44.61
N ILE A 72 48.76 -7.23 -45.17
CA ILE A 72 47.49 -7.93 -45.10
C ILE A 72 47.17 -8.21 -43.61
N GLY A 73 45.95 -7.85 -43.20
CA GLY A 73 45.47 -7.95 -41.79
C GLY A 73 45.62 -6.63 -41.02
N ASP A 74 46.26 -5.62 -41.57
CA ASP A 74 46.32 -4.30 -40.96
C ASP A 74 44.97 -3.57 -41.02
N ILE A 75 44.79 -2.57 -40.13
CA ILE A 75 43.59 -1.73 -40.11
C ILE A 75 43.84 -0.46 -40.92
N TYR A 76 43.18 -0.35 -42.06
CA TYR A 76 43.18 0.85 -42.90
C TYR A 76 42.14 1.84 -42.37
N GLU A 77 42.57 3.05 -42.04
CA GLU A 77 41.70 4.14 -41.57
C GLU A 77 41.48 5.18 -42.68
N GLU A 78 40.20 5.44 -42.96
CA GLU A 78 39.80 6.41 -44.00
C GLU A 78 38.81 7.42 -43.41
N ASP A 79 39.03 8.72 -43.72
CA ASP A 79 38.06 9.77 -43.36
C ASP A 79 36.88 9.72 -44.33
N VAL A 80 35.75 9.25 -43.81
CA VAL A 80 34.51 9.11 -44.57
C VAL A 80 33.45 10.13 -44.12
N THR A 81 33.88 11.25 -43.55
CA THR A 81 32.99 12.30 -43.04
C THR A 81 32.15 12.91 -44.16
N PRO A 82 30.85 12.69 -44.25
CA PRO A 82 30.01 13.26 -45.29
C PRO A 82 29.88 14.79 -45.10
N LYS A 83 29.90 15.55 -46.17
CA LYS A 83 29.81 17.02 -46.13
C LYS A 83 28.57 17.56 -45.40
N ASP A 84 27.45 16.85 -45.50
CA ASP A 84 26.18 17.25 -44.90
C ASP A 84 25.93 16.62 -43.52
N PHE A 85 26.88 15.82 -43.02
CA PHE A 85 26.72 15.10 -41.75
C PHE A 85 26.66 16.04 -40.52
N GLY A 86 27.16 17.28 -40.64
CA GLY A 86 27.17 18.24 -39.53
C GLY A 86 25.79 18.50 -38.91
N ARG A 87 24.77 18.67 -39.75
CA ARG A 87 23.39 18.88 -39.27
C ARG A 87 22.76 17.60 -38.68
N VAL A 88 22.93 16.49 -39.39
CA VAL A 88 22.42 15.18 -38.96
C VAL A 88 23.07 14.74 -37.65
N GLY A 89 24.40 14.87 -37.57
CA GLY A 89 25.19 14.57 -36.40
C GLY A 89 24.81 15.42 -35.18
N ALA A 90 24.64 16.72 -35.35
CA ALA A 90 24.23 17.65 -34.30
C ALA A 90 22.83 17.31 -33.79
N GLN A 91 21.89 16.97 -34.67
CA GLN A 91 20.54 16.57 -34.29
C GLN A 91 20.53 15.23 -33.55
N ALA A 92 21.28 14.25 -34.03
CA ALA A 92 21.41 12.94 -33.37
C ALA A 92 22.06 13.07 -31.99
N ALA A 93 23.12 13.86 -31.87
CA ALA A 93 23.76 14.14 -30.59
C ALA A 93 22.80 14.82 -29.61
N LYS A 94 22.01 15.80 -30.03
CA LYS A 94 20.98 16.45 -29.22
C LYS A 94 19.93 15.45 -28.74
N GLN A 95 19.43 14.60 -29.65
CA GLN A 95 18.45 13.58 -29.30
C GLN A 95 18.99 12.56 -28.28
N ALA A 96 20.26 12.11 -28.47
CA ALA A 96 20.88 11.17 -27.54
C ALA A 96 21.09 11.77 -26.13
N VAL A 97 21.53 13.04 -26.06
CA VAL A 97 21.67 13.74 -24.77
C VAL A 97 20.32 13.91 -24.11
N MET A 98 19.28 14.33 -24.87
CA MET A 98 17.92 14.48 -24.33
C MET A 98 17.32 13.14 -23.90
N GLN A 99 17.61 12.06 -24.61
CA GLN A 99 17.18 10.73 -24.20
C GLN A 99 17.87 10.31 -22.90
N ARG A 100 19.18 10.51 -22.80
CA ARG A 100 19.93 10.15 -21.59
C ARG A 100 19.51 10.97 -20.36
N LEU A 101 19.19 12.25 -20.59
CA LEU A 101 18.65 13.10 -19.52
C LEU A 101 17.32 12.56 -19.02
N ARG A 102 16.41 12.20 -19.93
CA ARG A 102 15.12 11.58 -19.57
C ARG A 102 15.29 10.24 -18.84
N ASP A 103 16.25 9.42 -19.28
CA ASP A 103 16.51 8.13 -18.62
C ASP A 103 17.05 8.34 -17.20
N ALA A 104 17.96 9.31 -17.01
CA ALA A 104 18.46 9.68 -15.68
C ALA A 104 17.36 10.29 -14.77
N GLU A 105 16.48 11.14 -15.33
CA GLU A 105 15.32 11.67 -14.59
C GLU A 105 14.39 10.55 -14.15
N ARG A 106 14.14 9.54 -15.01
CA ARG A 106 13.32 8.37 -14.68
C ARG A 106 13.93 7.51 -13.59
N GLU A 107 15.25 7.29 -13.65
CA GLU A 107 15.97 6.54 -12.63
C GLU A 107 15.91 7.25 -11.27
N ILE A 108 16.15 8.55 -11.22
CA ILE A 108 16.01 9.35 -9.99
C ILE A 108 14.59 9.30 -9.44
N LEU A 109 13.56 9.39 -10.30
CA LEU A 109 12.17 9.29 -9.87
C LEU A 109 11.85 7.89 -9.35
N TYR A 110 12.34 6.85 -9.98
CA TYR A 110 12.17 5.48 -9.50
C TYR A 110 12.79 5.30 -8.10
N ASP A 111 14.04 5.72 -7.92
CA ASP A 111 14.74 5.63 -6.64
C ASP A 111 14.04 6.45 -5.53
N GLU A 112 13.49 7.63 -5.88
CA GLU A 112 12.76 8.46 -4.93
C GLU A 112 11.46 7.79 -4.43
N PHE A 113 10.77 7.05 -5.31
CA PHE A 113 9.46 6.49 -4.97
C PHE A 113 9.50 5.03 -4.54
N ILE A 114 10.56 4.26 -4.83
CA ILE A 114 10.68 2.88 -4.38
C ILE A 114 10.73 2.78 -2.85
N ASP A 115 11.41 3.73 -2.19
CA ASP A 115 11.48 3.83 -0.73
C ASP A 115 10.15 4.25 -0.08
N LYS A 116 9.17 4.66 -0.89
CA LYS A 116 7.82 5.04 -0.45
C LYS A 116 6.79 3.95 -0.70
N GLU A 117 7.20 2.75 -1.16
CA GLU A 117 6.30 1.60 -1.15
C GLU A 117 5.81 1.33 0.27
N GLU A 118 4.57 0.88 0.37
CA GLU A 118 3.89 0.62 1.65
C GLU A 118 3.69 1.86 2.55
N ASP A 119 3.82 3.06 2.00
CA ASP A 119 3.57 4.31 2.71
C ASP A 119 2.37 5.09 2.13
N ILE A 120 1.93 6.14 2.85
CA ILE A 120 0.86 7.04 2.41
C ILE A 120 1.46 8.29 1.79
N LEU A 121 0.97 8.63 0.61
CA LEU A 121 1.25 9.91 -0.04
C LEU A 121 -0.03 10.73 -0.23
N THR A 122 0.10 12.03 -0.06
CA THR A 122 -0.97 12.97 -0.40
C THR A 122 -0.76 13.46 -1.83
N GLY A 123 -1.77 13.29 -2.67
CA GLY A 123 -1.78 13.78 -4.02
C GLY A 123 -3.02 14.61 -4.34
N VAL A 124 -3.11 15.06 -5.59
CA VAL A 124 -4.27 15.74 -6.14
C VAL A 124 -4.79 14.91 -7.32
N ILE A 125 -6.10 14.69 -7.34
CA ILE A 125 -6.73 13.99 -8.46
C ILE A 125 -6.62 14.86 -9.70
N ASP A 126 -5.92 14.40 -10.73
CA ASP A 126 -5.74 15.11 -12.00
C ASP A 126 -6.91 14.86 -12.93
N ARG A 127 -7.17 13.59 -13.22
CA ARG A 127 -8.28 13.15 -14.09
C ARG A 127 -8.82 11.80 -13.67
N VAL A 128 -10.05 11.56 -14.06
CA VAL A 128 -10.75 10.29 -13.85
C VAL A 128 -11.20 9.76 -15.19
N ASP A 129 -10.84 8.53 -15.49
CA ASP A 129 -11.38 7.81 -16.62
C ASP A 129 -12.15 6.54 -16.15
N HIS A 130 -12.68 5.78 -17.09
CA HIS A 130 -13.49 4.59 -16.77
C HIS A 130 -12.72 3.54 -15.97
N ARG A 131 -11.42 3.38 -16.21
CA ARG A 131 -10.60 2.32 -15.58
C ARG A 131 -9.71 2.84 -14.46
N TYR A 132 -9.27 4.09 -14.55
CA TYR A 132 -8.24 4.64 -13.69
C TYR A 132 -8.60 6.02 -13.17
N VAL A 133 -8.18 6.28 -11.94
CA VAL A 133 -8.04 7.62 -11.39
C VAL A 133 -6.56 7.95 -11.38
N TYR A 134 -6.21 9.08 -11.93
CA TYR A 134 -4.83 9.57 -11.97
C TYR A 134 -4.62 10.57 -10.88
N VAL A 135 -3.65 10.28 -10.03
CA VAL A 135 -3.32 11.10 -8.86
C VAL A 135 -1.94 11.72 -9.05
N ASN A 136 -1.89 13.03 -9.09
CA ASN A 136 -0.65 13.79 -9.20
C ASN A 136 0.03 13.85 -7.83
N LEU A 137 1.21 13.24 -7.71
CA LEU A 137 2.05 13.23 -6.51
C LEU A 137 3.14 14.32 -6.54
N GLY A 138 2.96 15.34 -7.39
CA GLY A 138 3.86 16.46 -7.58
C GLY A 138 4.81 16.27 -8.75
N ARG A 139 5.70 15.31 -8.72
CA ARG A 139 6.69 15.05 -9.79
C ARG A 139 6.28 13.93 -10.74
N ILE A 140 5.37 13.08 -10.30
CA ILE A 140 4.92 11.90 -11.04
C ILE A 140 3.42 11.70 -10.84
N GLU A 141 2.79 11.08 -11.80
CA GLU A 141 1.40 10.67 -11.77
C GLU A 141 1.30 9.20 -11.33
N ALA A 142 0.49 8.94 -10.31
CA ALA A 142 0.17 7.61 -9.84
C ALA A 142 -1.18 7.15 -10.40
N VAL A 143 -1.36 5.83 -10.47
CA VAL A 143 -2.55 5.20 -11.03
C VAL A 143 -3.31 4.45 -9.94
N LEU A 144 -4.57 4.82 -9.74
CA LEU A 144 -5.54 4.13 -8.90
C LEU A 144 -6.50 3.35 -9.80
N SER A 145 -6.38 2.03 -9.80
CA SER A 145 -7.25 1.16 -10.60
C SER A 145 -8.65 1.05 -10.01
N GLU A 146 -9.63 0.60 -10.79
CA GLU A 146 -11.01 0.40 -10.32
C GLU A 146 -11.10 -0.56 -9.14
N ALA A 147 -10.33 -1.65 -9.15
CA ALA A 147 -10.29 -2.64 -8.07
C ALA A 147 -9.71 -2.10 -6.75
N GLU A 148 -8.91 -1.04 -6.84
CA GLU A 148 -8.24 -0.42 -5.69
C GLU A 148 -8.99 0.82 -5.16
N ARG A 149 -10.13 1.16 -5.75
CA ARG A 149 -10.99 2.25 -5.29
C ARG A 149 -11.83 1.81 -4.10
N SER A 150 -12.19 2.76 -3.24
CA SER A 150 -13.19 2.54 -2.20
C SER A 150 -14.59 2.80 -2.76
N PRO A 151 -15.56 1.89 -2.54
CA PRO A 151 -16.90 2.01 -3.16
C PRO A 151 -17.72 3.21 -2.72
N ASN A 152 -17.46 3.75 -1.52
CA ASN A 152 -18.20 4.88 -0.93
C ASN A 152 -17.56 6.24 -1.23
N GLU A 153 -16.41 6.25 -1.94
CA GLU A 153 -15.70 7.48 -2.26
C GLU A 153 -16.03 7.99 -3.67
N SER A 154 -16.15 9.30 -3.79
CA SER A 154 -16.22 9.99 -5.09
C SER A 154 -14.87 10.62 -5.41
N TYR A 155 -14.38 10.40 -6.62
CA TYR A 155 -13.10 10.90 -7.06
C TYR A 155 -13.32 12.11 -7.96
N ILE A 156 -13.14 13.32 -7.41
CA ILE A 156 -13.41 14.58 -8.11
C ILE A 156 -12.07 15.23 -8.50
N PRO A 157 -11.87 15.60 -9.78
CA PRO A 157 -10.66 16.30 -10.21
C PRO A 157 -10.38 17.56 -9.37
N ASN A 158 -9.10 17.81 -9.09
CA ASN A 158 -8.56 18.87 -8.24
C ASN A 158 -8.78 18.71 -6.72
N GLU A 159 -9.40 17.63 -6.27
CA GLU A 159 -9.47 17.33 -4.84
C GLU A 159 -8.17 16.66 -4.36
N ARG A 160 -7.82 16.92 -3.10
CA ARG A 160 -6.70 16.25 -2.43
C ARG A 160 -7.15 14.89 -1.93
N ILE A 161 -6.29 13.91 -2.05
CA ILE A 161 -6.54 12.54 -1.61
C ILE A 161 -5.26 11.94 -1.02
N LYS A 162 -5.39 11.23 0.08
CA LYS A 162 -4.32 10.37 0.61
C LYS A 162 -4.41 9.01 -0.06
N VAL A 163 -3.32 8.48 -0.54
CA VAL A 163 -3.27 7.18 -1.22
C VAL A 163 -2.14 6.33 -0.65
N TYR A 164 -2.38 5.04 -0.55
CA TYR A 164 -1.36 4.06 -0.17
C TYR A 164 -0.61 3.62 -1.41
N VAL A 165 0.71 3.66 -1.35
CA VAL A 165 1.57 3.19 -2.45
C VAL A 165 1.66 1.68 -2.38
N ASN A 166 0.97 1.02 -3.30
CA ASN A 166 0.92 -0.43 -3.36
C ASN A 166 2.15 -1.02 -4.03
N LYS A 167 2.62 -0.37 -5.12
CA LYS A 167 3.76 -0.85 -5.90
C LYS A 167 4.35 0.25 -6.77
N VAL A 168 5.68 0.24 -6.92
CA VAL A 168 6.42 1.07 -7.85
C VAL A 168 7.10 0.17 -8.89
N GLU A 169 6.74 0.30 -10.17
CA GLU A 169 7.29 -0.51 -11.26
C GLU A 169 8.08 0.36 -12.23
N GLN A 170 9.21 -0.15 -12.67
CA GLN A 170 9.96 0.48 -13.77
C GLN A 170 9.47 -0.06 -15.10
N THR A 171 8.91 0.82 -15.94
CA THR A 171 8.46 0.49 -17.28
C THR A 171 9.34 1.12 -18.35
N THR A 172 9.20 0.70 -19.61
CA THR A 172 9.91 1.31 -20.76
C THR A 172 9.60 2.80 -20.93
N LYS A 173 8.46 3.28 -20.40
CA LYS A 173 8.07 4.69 -20.45
C LYS A 173 8.50 5.49 -19.22
N GLY A 174 8.99 4.83 -18.17
CA GLY A 174 9.42 5.41 -16.91
C GLY A 174 8.78 4.67 -15.72
N PRO A 175 9.02 5.15 -14.48
CA PRO A 175 8.41 4.58 -13.29
C PRO A 175 6.89 4.76 -13.32
N GLN A 176 6.19 3.70 -12.93
CA GLN A 176 4.73 3.68 -12.79
C GLN A 176 4.41 3.37 -11.33
N ILE A 177 3.65 4.24 -10.69
CA ILE A 177 3.24 4.09 -9.29
C ILE A 177 1.79 3.63 -9.27
N TYR A 178 1.56 2.49 -8.63
CA TYR A 178 0.23 1.96 -8.37
C TYR A 178 -0.17 2.28 -6.94
N VAL A 179 -1.31 2.89 -6.79
CA VAL A 179 -1.83 3.30 -5.48
C VAL A 179 -3.18 2.68 -5.20
N SER A 180 -3.51 2.60 -3.90
CA SER A 180 -4.73 1.98 -3.42
C SER A 180 -5.43 2.85 -2.39
N ARG A 181 -6.77 2.79 -2.41
CA ARG A 181 -7.67 3.29 -1.35
C ARG A 181 -8.35 2.14 -0.61
N SER A 182 -8.30 0.92 -1.16
CA SER A 182 -8.92 -0.28 -0.58
C SER A 182 -7.96 -1.12 0.26
N HIS A 183 -6.64 -0.94 0.12
CA HIS A 183 -5.64 -1.75 0.79
C HIS A 183 -5.67 -1.59 2.33
N PRO A 184 -5.55 -2.69 3.12
CA PRO A 184 -5.51 -2.60 4.59
C PRO A 184 -4.37 -1.75 5.15
N GLY A 185 -3.24 -1.69 4.42
CA GLY A 185 -2.09 -0.86 4.77
C GLY A 185 -2.42 0.62 4.86
N LEU A 186 -3.38 1.13 4.07
CA LEU A 186 -3.85 2.51 4.17
C LEU A 186 -4.37 2.80 5.58
N LEU A 187 -5.21 1.94 6.12
CA LEU A 187 -5.76 2.10 7.46
C LEU A 187 -4.66 2.11 8.53
N LYS A 188 -3.72 1.16 8.44
CA LYS A 188 -2.58 1.10 9.36
C LYS A 188 -1.78 2.40 9.36
N ARG A 189 -1.43 2.91 8.18
CA ARG A 189 -0.64 4.15 8.03
C ARG A 189 -1.41 5.40 8.46
N LEU A 190 -2.73 5.44 8.28
CA LEU A 190 -3.56 6.54 8.79
C LEU A 190 -3.52 6.58 10.32
N PHE A 191 -3.64 5.41 10.98
CA PHE A 191 -3.49 5.36 12.43
C PHE A 191 -2.08 5.75 12.89
N GLU A 192 -1.03 5.39 12.18
CA GLU A 192 0.34 5.84 12.48
C GLU A 192 0.49 7.37 12.39
N GLN A 193 -0.27 8.04 11.52
CA GLN A 193 -0.26 9.50 11.42
C GLN A 193 -1.06 10.19 12.54
N GLU A 194 -2.20 9.59 12.95
CA GLU A 194 -3.13 10.20 13.92
C GLU A 194 -2.81 9.84 15.38
N VAL A 195 -2.09 8.72 15.61
CA VAL A 195 -1.83 8.16 16.94
C VAL A 195 -0.33 8.18 17.23
N PRO A 196 0.16 9.14 18.04
CA PRO A 196 1.59 9.25 18.37
C PRO A 196 2.16 7.98 18.99
N GLU A 197 1.37 7.27 19.80
CA GLU A 197 1.78 6.03 20.47
C GLU A 197 1.97 4.87 19.47
N ILE A 198 1.37 4.90 18.29
CA ILE A 198 1.65 3.96 17.20
C ILE A 198 2.91 4.41 16.44
N TYR A 199 3.06 5.71 16.22
CA TYR A 199 4.21 6.27 15.51
C TYR A 199 5.54 6.01 16.26
N ASP A 200 5.55 6.13 17.58
CA ASP A 200 6.74 5.87 18.42
C ASP A 200 6.95 4.37 18.75
N GLY A 201 6.01 3.51 18.33
CA GLY A 201 6.06 2.06 18.52
C GLY A 201 5.62 1.56 19.90
N THR A 202 5.11 2.43 20.77
CA THR A 202 4.60 2.06 22.10
C THR A 202 3.30 1.24 21.99
N VAL A 203 2.48 1.56 20.98
CA VAL A 203 1.32 0.76 20.56
C VAL A 203 1.61 0.15 19.21
N ILE A 204 1.38 -1.15 19.08
CA ILE A 204 1.65 -1.92 17.87
C ILE A 204 0.34 -2.35 17.22
N VAL A 205 0.19 -2.07 15.93
CA VAL A 205 -0.89 -2.65 15.13
C VAL A 205 -0.50 -4.06 14.70
N LYS A 206 -1.17 -5.07 15.24
CA LYS A 206 -0.88 -6.50 14.98
C LYS A 206 -1.52 -6.99 13.68
N SER A 207 -2.78 -6.66 13.43
CA SER A 207 -3.50 -7.07 12.21
C SER A 207 -4.59 -6.08 11.85
N VAL A 208 -4.98 -6.10 10.57
CA VAL A 208 -6.05 -5.29 10.01
C VAL A 208 -6.93 -6.17 9.12
N ALA A 209 -8.23 -6.15 9.36
CA ALA A 209 -9.23 -6.76 8.49
C ALA A 209 -10.14 -5.67 7.96
N ARG A 210 -10.17 -5.49 6.63
CA ARG A 210 -10.85 -4.37 5.99
C ARG A 210 -11.82 -4.82 4.92
N GLU A 211 -13.01 -4.23 4.93
CA GLU A 211 -13.96 -4.16 3.83
C GLU A 211 -14.11 -2.68 3.46
N ALA A 212 -13.30 -2.25 2.51
CA ALA A 212 -13.15 -0.84 2.14
C ALA A 212 -14.51 -0.17 1.87
N GLY A 213 -14.69 1.02 2.43
CA GLY A 213 -15.91 1.81 2.29
C GLY A 213 -17.10 1.35 3.14
N ASP A 214 -16.97 0.27 3.91
CA ASP A 214 -18.06 -0.21 4.78
C ASP A 214 -17.58 -0.32 6.24
N ARG A 215 -16.75 -1.31 6.54
CA ARG A 215 -16.30 -1.55 7.92
C ARG A 215 -14.92 -2.19 7.97
N SER A 216 -14.15 -1.81 8.97
CA SER A 216 -12.83 -2.37 9.27
C SER A 216 -12.65 -2.73 10.72
N LYS A 217 -11.80 -3.69 10.99
CA LYS A 217 -11.31 -4.01 12.33
C LYS A 217 -9.79 -3.92 12.35
N ILE A 218 -9.26 -3.30 13.40
CA ILE A 218 -7.83 -3.19 13.65
C ILE A 218 -7.51 -3.76 15.03
N SER A 219 -6.50 -4.62 15.12
CA SER A 219 -6.04 -5.14 16.41
C SER A 219 -4.79 -4.42 16.87
N VAL A 220 -4.80 -3.98 18.10
CA VAL A 220 -3.72 -3.19 18.71
C VAL A 220 -3.24 -3.82 20.00
N TYR A 221 -1.95 -3.60 20.31
CA TYR A 221 -1.28 -4.18 21.46
C TYR A 221 -0.22 -3.22 22.00
N SER A 222 0.01 -3.24 23.29
CA SER A 222 1.16 -2.58 23.91
C SER A 222 1.85 -3.55 24.86
N ASP A 223 3.17 -3.59 24.85
CA ASP A 223 3.98 -4.32 25.82
C ASP A 223 3.98 -3.63 27.20
N ASN A 224 3.64 -2.33 27.23
CA ASN A 224 3.56 -1.57 28.47
C ASN A 224 2.15 -1.69 29.07
N ALA A 225 2.05 -2.33 30.23
CA ALA A 225 0.79 -2.54 30.96
C ALA A 225 0.11 -1.22 31.41
N ASP A 226 0.87 -0.11 31.50
CA ASP A 226 0.32 1.19 31.90
C ASP A 226 -0.36 1.92 30.73
N ILE A 227 -0.27 1.39 29.51
CA ILE A 227 -0.83 2.00 28.30
C ILE A 227 -2.04 1.21 27.82
N ASP A 228 -3.17 1.88 27.80
CA ASP A 228 -4.37 1.40 27.12
C ASP A 228 -4.22 1.59 25.61
N ALA A 229 -3.85 0.51 24.89
CA ALA A 229 -3.63 0.55 23.44
C ALA A 229 -4.91 0.91 22.66
N VAL A 230 -6.08 0.46 23.14
CA VAL A 230 -7.38 0.77 22.52
C VAL A 230 -7.74 2.23 22.78
N GLY A 231 -7.64 2.69 24.02
CA GLY A 231 -7.91 4.07 24.40
C GLY A 231 -7.00 5.08 23.68
N ALA A 232 -5.72 4.76 23.49
CA ALA A 232 -4.77 5.58 22.71
C ALA A 232 -5.23 5.77 21.27
N CYS A 233 -5.73 4.72 20.62
CA CYS A 233 -6.21 4.77 19.24
C CYS A 233 -7.57 5.48 19.12
N VAL A 234 -8.46 5.32 20.10
CA VAL A 234 -9.76 6.00 20.13
C VAL A 234 -9.56 7.49 20.35
N GLY A 235 -8.69 7.85 21.29
CA GLY A 235 -8.44 9.23 21.68
C GLY A 235 -9.55 9.86 22.49
N SER A 236 -9.36 11.11 22.91
CA SER A 236 -10.33 11.83 23.71
C SER A 236 -11.68 11.97 22.97
N LYS A 237 -12.74 11.41 23.53
CA LYS A 237 -14.10 11.41 22.95
C LYS A 237 -14.16 10.83 21.52
N GLY A 238 -13.25 9.94 21.16
CA GLY A 238 -13.21 9.32 19.84
C GLY A 238 -12.56 10.16 18.75
N ALA A 239 -11.93 11.30 19.06
CA ALA A 239 -11.47 12.26 18.07
C ALA A 239 -10.44 11.68 17.08
N ARG A 240 -9.54 10.79 17.54
CA ARG A 240 -8.51 10.21 16.67
C ARG A 240 -9.10 9.21 15.68
N VAL A 241 -9.94 8.28 16.17
CA VAL A 241 -10.61 7.32 15.30
C VAL A 241 -11.56 8.01 14.33
N GLU A 242 -12.26 9.08 14.77
CA GLU A 242 -13.18 9.84 13.92
C GLU A 242 -12.44 10.56 12.77
N ALA A 243 -11.25 11.11 13.02
CA ALA A 243 -10.41 11.70 11.96
C ALA A 243 -10.04 10.67 10.87
N VAL A 244 -9.75 9.42 11.27
CA VAL A 244 -9.47 8.35 10.30
C VAL A 244 -10.76 7.94 9.57
N VAL A 245 -11.90 7.86 10.27
CA VAL A 245 -13.21 7.55 9.67
C VAL A 245 -13.59 8.60 8.62
N GLU A 246 -13.40 9.88 8.91
CA GLU A 246 -13.66 10.98 7.97
C GLU A 246 -12.77 10.91 6.74
N GLU A 247 -11.47 10.64 6.92
CA GLU A 247 -10.52 10.47 5.80
C GLU A 247 -10.92 9.31 4.87
N LEU A 248 -11.55 8.25 5.42
CA LEU A 248 -12.02 7.08 4.69
C LEU A 248 -13.50 7.18 4.23
N GLY A 249 -14.06 8.40 4.18
CA GLY A 249 -15.41 8.64 3.69
C GLY A 249 -16.51 7.98 4.53
N GLY A 250 -16.33 7.86 5.84
CA GLY A 250 -17.31 7.31 6.78
C GLY A 250 -17.22 5.79 6.97
N GLU A 251 -16.12 5.15 6.58
CA GLU A 251 -15.85 3.73 6.86
C GLU A 251 -15.81 3.48 8.38
N LYS A 252 -16.63 2.55 8.88
CA LYS A 252 -16.68 2.25 10.32
C LYS A 252 -15.47 1.46 10.76
N ILE A 253 -14.87 1.84 11.89
CA ILE A 253 -13.64 1.22 12.39
C ILE A 253 -13.86 0.70 13.80
N ASP A 254 -13.64 -0.62 13.99
CA ASP A 254 -13.62 -1.26 15.30
C ASP A 254 -12.17 -1.48 15.73
N ILE A 255 -11.80 -0.94 16.88
CA ILE A 255 -10.47 -1.14 17.48
C ILE A 255 -10.57 -2.27 18.51
N VAL A 256 -9.73 -3.28 18.35
CA VAL A 256 -9.77 -4.53 19.12
C VAL A 256 -8.46 -4.70 19.86
N GLN A 257 -8.54 -5.00 21.17
CA GLN A 257 -7.36 -5.40 21.95
C GLN A 257 -6.87 -6.76 21.47
N TRP A 258 -5.63 -6.80 20.97
CA TRP A 258 -4.97 -8.05 20.63
C TRP A 258 -4.58 -8.82 21.90
N ASN A 259 -4.59 -10.13 21.84
CA ASN A 259 -4.12 -11.00 22.90
C ASN A 259 -3.43 -12.22 22.30
N GLU A 260 -2.42 -12.75 23.00
CA GLU A 260 -1.71 -13.95 22.57
C GLU A 260 -2.59 -15.20 22.68
N ASP A 261 -3.49 -15.24 23.70
CA ASP A 261 -4.47 -16.32 23.83
C ASP A 261 -5.57 -16.17 22.76
N PRO A 262 -5.69 -17.16 21.84
CA PRO A 262 -6.71 -17.16 20.80
C PRO A 262 -8.14 -17.02 21.33
N LYS A 263 -8.42 -17.58 22.51
CA LYS A 263 -9.75 -17.49 23.15
C LYS A 263 -10.13 -16.04 23.44
N VAL A 264 -9.19 -15.32 24.03
CA VAL A 264 -9.38 -13.91 24.39
C VAL A 264 -9.42 -13.05 23.13
N PHE A 265 -8.52 -13.29 22.18
CA PHE A 265 -8.46 -12.50 20.97
C PHE A 265 -9.69 -12.66 20.08
N VAL A 266 -10.19 -13.89 19.89
CA VAL A 266 -11.42 -14.15 19.13
C VAL A 266 -12.64 -13.52 19.83
N ARG A 267 -12.72 -13.63 21.16
CA ARG A 267 -13.75 -12.94 21.94
C ARG A 267 -13.76 -11.44 21.69
N ASN A 268 -12.59 -10.80 21.78
CA ASN A 268 -12.43 -9.36 21.56
C ASN A 268 -12.78 -8.97 20.11
N ALA A 269 -12.38 -9.79 19.14
CA ALA A 269 -12.61 -9.54 17.72
C ALA A 269 -14.09 -9.56 17.31
N LEU A 270 -14.94 -10.26 18.07
CA LEU A 270 -16.38 -10.31 17.82
C LEU A 270 -17.15 -9.12 18.44
N SER A 271 -16.44 -8.22 19.15
CA SER A 271 -17.05 -6.97 19.62
C SER A 271 -17.87 -6.30 18.48
N PRO A 272 -19.06 -5.72 18.80
CA PRO A 272 -19.64 -5.44 20.12
C PRO A 272 -20.51 -6.57 20.72
N SER A 273 -20.53 -7.77 20.14
CA SER A 273 -21.31 -8.89 20.70
C SER A 273 -20.65 -9.45 21.96
N GLN A 274 -21.47 -9.84 22.91
CA GLN A 274 -21.00 -10.57 24.09
C GLN A 274 -20.81 -12.04 23.75
N VAL A 275 -19.68 -12.59 24.15
CA VAL A 275 -19.30 -13.99 23.93
C VAL A 275 -19.31 -14.71 25.27
N LEU A 276 -20.06 -15.79 25.36
CA LEU A 276 -20.11 -16.64 26.54
C LEU A 276 -18.88 -17.52 26.66
N GLU A 277 -18.57 -18.25 25.59
CA GLU A 277 -17.47 -19.22 25.55
C GLU A 277 -16.80 -19.22 24.19
N VAL A 278 -15.51 -19.52 24.18
CA VAL A 278 -14.72 -19.76 22.94
C VAL A 278 -14.01 -21.09 23.10
N ILE A 279 -14.37 -22.05 22.28
CA ILE A 279 -13.76 -23.38 22.22
C ILE A 279 -12.78 -23.38 21.06
N VAL A 280 -11.51 -23.61 21.35
CA VAL A 280 -10.42 -23.55 20.36
C VAL A 280 -10.01 -24.95 19.96
N ASP A 281 -9.93 -25.19 18.66
CA ASP A 281 -9.32 -26.37 18.04
C ASP A 281 -8.04 -25.91 17.31
N GLU A 282 -6.90 -26.13 17.96
CA GLU A 282 -5.61 -25.70 17.47
C GLU A 282 -5.16 -26.49 16.23
N GLU A 283 -5.55 -27.77 16.14
CA GLU A 283 -5.15 -28.64 15.03
C GLU A 283 -5.74 -28.15 13.70
N ASN A 284 -7.00 -27.70 13.73
CA ASN A 284 -7.73 -27.23 12.54
C ASN A 284 -7.71 -25.70 12.38
N GLN A 285 -7.06 -24.96 13.30
CA GLN A 285 -7.13 -23.48 13.40
C GLN A 285 -8.58 -22.99 13.32
N SER A 286 -9.46 -23.60 14.10
CA SER A 286 -10.88 -23.28 14.14
C SER A 286 -11.36 -23.03 15.56
N THR A 287 -12.39 -22.20 15.67
CA THR A 287 -13.02 -21.87 16.97
C THR A 287 -14.51 -21.97 16.85
N ILE A 288 -15.15 -22.53 17.89
CA ILE A 288 -16.58 -22.47 18.09
C ILE A 288 -16.84 -21.39 19.16
N VAL A 289 -17.62 -20.40 18.79
CA VAL A 289 -17.95 -19.29 19.66
C VAL A 289 -19.42 -19.37 20.05
N VAL A 290 -19.67 -19.42 21.34
CA VAL A 290 -21.02 -19.47 21.89
C VAL A 290 -21.43 -18.07 22.35
N VAL A 291 -22.56 -17.60 21.83
CA VAL A 291 -23.13 -16.29 22.16
C VAL A 291 -24.57 -16.45 22.67
N PRO A 292 -25.08 -15.52 23.49
CA PRO A 292 -26.49 -15.52 23.86
C PRO A 292 -27.39 -15.49 22.62
N ASP A 293 -28.52 -16.17 22.65
CA ASP A 293 -29.44 -16.30 21.52
C ASP A 293 -29.84 -14.94 20.93
N TYR A 294 -30.13 -13.95 21.79
CA TYR A 294 -30.47 -12.59 21.35
C TYR A 294 -29.31 -11.81 20.70
N GLN A 295 -28.08 -12.27 20.84
CA GLN A 295 -26.91 -11.63 20.26
C GLN A 295 -26.35 -12.32 18.99
N LEU A 296 -26.88 -13.48 18.63
CA LEU A 296 -26.42 -14.25 17.47
C LEU A 296 -26.38 -13.40 16.20
N SER A 297 -27.44 -12.65 15.92
CA SER A 297 -27.49 -11.77 14.75
C SER A 297 -26.44 -10.65 14.79
N LEU A 298 -26.11 -10.14 15.97
CA LEU A 298 -25.09 -9.11 16.17
C LEU A 298 -23.68 -9.70 15.99
N ALA A 299 -23.44 -10.88 16.54
CA ALA A 299 -22.16 -11.60 16.42
C ALA A 299 -21.84 -11.95 14.96
N ILE A 300 -22.81 -12.43 14.21
CA ILE A 300 -22.69 -12.71 12.78
C ILE A 300 -22.56 -11.40 11.99
N GLY A 301 -23.38 -10.41 12.33
CA GLY A 301 -23.46 -9.12 11.63
C GLY A 301 -24.21 -9.20 10.30
N LYS A 302 -24.44 -8.03 9.68
CA LYS A 302 -25.12 -7.93 8.39
C LYS A 302 -24.37 -8.72 7.32
N ARG A 303 -25.02 -9.70 6.70
CA ARG A 303 -24.43 -10.60 5.68
C ARG A 303 -23.16 -11.33 6.17
N GLY A 304 -23.03 -11.60 7.47
CA GLY A 304 -21.85 -12.24 8.04
C GLY A 304 -20.60 -11.36 8.13
N GLN A 305 -20.75 -10.05 8.06
CA GLN A 305 -19.64 -9.11 8.01
C GLN A 305 -18.80 -9.13 9.28
N ASN A 306 -19.44 -9.10 10.48
CA ASN A 306 -18.69 -9.09 11.73
C ASN A 306 -17.88 -10.38 11.93
N ALA A 307 -18.50 -11.54 11.69
CA ALA A 307 -17.83 -12.84 11.73
C ALA A 307 -16.67 -12.93 10.73
N ARG A 308 -16.90 -12.49 9.49
CA ARG A 308 -15.87 -12.52 8.43
C ARG A 308 -14.68 -11.59 8.72
N LEU A 309 -14.93 -10.39 9.23
CA LEU A 309 -13.88 -9.47 9.65
C LEU A 309 -13.11 -10.02 10.86
N ALA A 310 -13.80 -10.58 11.85
CA ALA A 310 -13.18 -11.21 13.01
C ALA A 310 -12.28 -12.39 12.57
N ALA A 311 -12.76 -13.26 11.68
CA ALA A 311 -11.98 -14.37 11.16
C ALA A 311 -10.72 -13.90 10.40
N LYS A 312 -10.84 -12.87 9.55
CA LYS A 312 -9.68 -12.27 8.85
C LYS A 312 -8.71 -11.60 9.82
N LEU A 313 -9.21 -10.93 10.87
CA LEU A 313 -8.39 -10.22 11.84
C LEU A 313 -7.56 -11.19 12.68
N THR A 314 -8.19 -12.29 13.14
CA THR A 314 -7.57 -13.26 14.04
C THR A 314 -6.80 -14.35 13.31
N GLY A 315 -7.10 -14.60 12.03
CA GLY A 315 -6.56 -15.72 11.26
C GLY A 315 -7.21 -17.08 11.59
N TRP A 316 -8.24 -17.10 12.43
CA TRP A 316 -8.97 -18.31 12.83
C TRP A 316 -10.27 -18.48 12.05
N LYS A 317 -10.66 -19.71 11.79
CA LYS A 317 -12.01 -20.03 11.31
C LYS A 317 -12.95 -19.91 12.51
N ILE A 318 -13.99 -19.10 12.39
CA ILE A 318 -14.92 -18.82 13.50
C ILE A 318 -16.28 -19.38 13.12
N ASP A 319 -16.77 -20.34 13.92
CA ASP A 319 -18.13 -20.87 13.87
C ASP A 319 -18.92 -20.30 15.05
N ILE A 320 -19.97 -19.53 14.78
CA ILE A 320 -20.75 -18.85 15.82
C ILE A 320 -22.05 -19.61 16.02
N LYS A 321 -22.29 -20.04 17.24
CA LYS A 321 -23.52 -20.75 17.67
C LYS A 321 -24.25 -19.98 18.75
N SER A 322 -25.55 -20.06 18.72
CA SER A 322 -26.36 -19.62 19.84
C SER A 322 -26.14 -20.52 21.08
N GLU A 323 -26.44 -20.04 22.25
CA GLU A 323 -26.37 -20.84 23.47
C GLU A 323 -27.25 -22.08 23.37
N SER A 324 -28.46 -21.92 22.84
CA SER A 324 -29.42 -23.02 22.64
C SER A 324 -28.86 -24.08 21.68
N ASP A 325 -28.36 -23.67 20.49
CA ASP A 325 -27.79 -24.58 19.51
C ASP A 325 -26.54 -25.29 20.02
N ALA A 326 -25.71 -24.58 20.80
CA ALA A 326 -24.49 -25.14 21.37
C ALA A 326 -24.74 -26.19 22.43
N ARG A 327 -25.81 -26.01 23.22
CA ARG A 327 -26.29 -26.99 24.19
C ARG A 327 -26.86 -28.22 23.49
N GLU A 328 -27.71 -28.06 22.48
CA GLU A 328 -28.26 -29.16 21.68
C GLU A 328 -27.16 -29.97 21.00
N ALA A 329 -26.11 -29.30 20.53
CA ALA A 329 -24.96 -29.94 19.91
C ALA A 329 -23.99 -30.59 20.92
N GLY A 330 -24.20 -30.44 22.22
CA GLY A 330 -23.38 -30.99 23.31
C GLY A 330 -21.98 -30.37 23.41
N VAL A 331 -21.76 -29.19 22.78
CA VAL A 331 -20.49 -28.46 22.80
C VAL A 331 -20.41 -27.40 23.90
N TYR A 332 -21.55 -27.10 24.54
CA TYR A 332 -21.64 -26.18 25.66
C TYR A 332 -22.34 -26.89 26.82
N PRO A 333 -21.83 -26.80 28.06
CA PRO A 333 -22.41 -27.54 29.19
C PRO A 333 -23.85 -27.11 29.42
N VAL A 334 -24.72 -28.08 29.56
CA VAL A 334 -26.06 -27.88 30.11
C VAL A 334 -25.84 -27.58 31.59
N ILE A 335 -25.97 -26.34 32.00
CA ILE A 335 -26.15 -26.06 33.42
C ILE A 335 -27.54 -26.60 33.76
N GLU A 336 -27.60 -27.86 34.27
CA GLU A 336 -28.76 -28.27 35.02
C GLU A 336 -28.90 -27.21 36.11
N SER A 337 -29.97 -26.45 36.05
CA SER A 337 -30.39 -25.61 37.18
C SER A 337 -30.47 -26.56 38.35
N GLU A 338 -29.47 -26.61 39.21
CA GLU A 338 -29.63 -27.15 40.52
C GLU A 338 -30.84 -26.40 41.07
N GLU A 339 -31.90 -27.16 41.20
CA GLU A 339 -33.07 -26.81 42.00
C GLU A 339 -32.54 -26.33 43.36
N VAL A 340 -32.48 -25.01 43.56
CA VAL A 340 -32.56 -24.46 44.91
C VAL A 340 -34.02 -24.63 45.30
N ALA A 341 -34.42 -25.93 45.45
CA ALA A 341 -35.64 -26.31 46.08
C ALA A 341 -35.38 -26.31 47.59
N ASP A 342 -36.00 -25.40 48.21
CA ASP A 342 -36.53 -25.49 49.54
C ASP A 342 -35.63 -26.02 50.69
N GLU A 343 -34.89 -25.16 51.31
CA GLU A 343 -34.74 -25.15 52.77
C GLU A 343 -35.16 -23.77 53.31
N ILE A 344 -36.44 -23.46 53.21
CA ILE A 344 -37.03 -22.55 54.12
C ILE A 344 -37.34 -23.40 55.38
N VAL A 345 -36.34 -23.54 56.24
CA VAL A 345 -36.56 -23.97 57.63
C VAL A 345 -37.19 -22.78 58.35
N ASN A 346 -38.46 -22.97 58.62
CA ASN A 346 -39.29 -22.17 59.45
C ASN A 346 -38.67 -22.03 60.85
N THR A 347 -38.12 -20.89 61.21
CA THR A 347 -37.93 -20.45 62.60
C THR A 347 -38.57 -19.09 62.74
N GLY A 348 -39.54 -19.09 63.61
CA GLY A 348 -40.45 -18.00 63.86
C GLY A 348 -39.80 -16.75 64.45
N ASP A 349 -40.60 -15.74 64.34
CA ASP A 349 -40.71 -14.51 65.11
C ASP A 349 -39.47 -14.02 65.88
N GLU A 350 -38.90 -12.96 65.37
CA GLU A 350 -38.49 -11.83 66.23
C GLU A 350 -38.45 -10.56 65.40
N ASP A 351 -39.20 -9.57 65.85
CA ASP A 351 -39.30 -8.21 65.37
C ASP A 351 -37.92 -7.54 65.36
N VAL A 352 -37.47 -7.09 64.20
CA VAL A 352 -36.31 -6.14 64.09
C VAL A 352 -36.78 -4.93 63.31
N GLU A 353 -36.87 -3.83 64.04
CA GLU A 353 -37.09 -2.47 63.53
C GLU A 353 -36.16 -2.13 62.40
N PHE A 354 -36.71 -1.56 61.32
CA PHE A 354 -35.95 -0.97 60.20
C PHE A 354 -35.43 0.41 60.63
N ASP A 355 -34.15 0.51 60.96
CA ASP A 355 -33.45 1.77 60.99
C ASP A 355 -33.06 2.18 59.57
N ASP A 356 -33.44 3.43 59.21
CA ASP A 356 -33.09 4.12 57.99
C ASP A 356 -31.59 4.18 57.81
N VAL A 357 -31.04 3.43 56.86
CA VAL A 357 -29.67 3.58 56.38
C VAL A 357 -29.70 4.31 55.04
N ASN A 358 -29.19 5.52 55.13
CA ASN A 358 -28.94 6.51 54.14
C ASN A 358 -28.20 5.91 52.90
N LEU A 359 -28.89 5.92 51.74
CA LEU A 359 -28.33 5.58 50.44
C LEU A 359 -27.64 6.82 49.84
N GLU A 360 -26.42 7.10 50.27
CA GLU A 360 -25.49 7.91 49.47
C GLU A 360 -24.20 7.12 49.24
N GLU A 361 -23.80 7.16 47.96
CA GLU A 361 -22.50 6.70 47.41
C GLU A 361 -22.30 5.23 47.02
N SER A 362 -22.79 4.89 45.82
CA SER A 362 -21.96 4.15 44.86
C SER A 362 -22.31 4.57 43.44
N ASN A 363 -21.83 5.73 43.04
CA ASN A 363 -21.73 6.16 41.64
C ASN A 363 -20.56 5.41 40.99
N LEU A 364 -20.85 4.27 40.42
CA LEU A 364 -20.09 3.63 39.36
C LEU A 364 -21.13 3.18 38.34
N THR A 365 -21.33 3.86 37.40
CA THR A 365 -21.08 4.01 36.14
C THR A 365 -21.92 3.73 35.02
N THR A 366 -22.73 4.61 34.80
CA THR A 366 -23.42 4.80 33.50
C THR A 366 -22.58 5.50 32.45
N ALA A 367 -21.38 5.93 32.79
CA ALA A 367 -20.50 6.60 31.86
C ALA A 367 -19.56 5.66 31.07
N GLU A 368 -19.25 4.48 31.60
CA GLU A 368 -18.38 3.52 30.88
C GLU A 368 -19.15 2.65 29.88
N LEU A 369 -20.45 2.51 30.00
CA LEU A 369 -21.29 1.85 29.00
C LEU A 369 -21.68 2.74 27.81
N ALA A 370 -21.49 4.06 27.93
CA ALA A 370 -21.83 5.01 26.86
C ALA A 370 -20.73 5.20 25.80
N ALA A 371 -19.50 4.78 26.07
CA ALA A 371 -18.39 4.94 25.12
C ALA A 371 -18.39 3.92 23.96
N VAL A 372 -19.16 2.86 24.05
CA VAL A 372 -19.24 1.79 23.02
C VAL A 372 -20.46 1.96 22.11
N SER A 373 -21.37 2.90 22.39
CA SER A 373 -22.66 3.03 21.69
C SER A 373 -22.85 4.33 20.91
N TYR A 374 -21.78 5.10 20.61
CA TYR A 374 -21.93 6.44 20.04
C TYR A 374 -21.96 6.49 18.49
N THR A 375 -22.50 5.47 17.82
CA THR A 375 -22.78 5.57 16.38
C THR A 375 -24.26 5.41 16.00
N HIS A 376 -25.20 5.51 16.94
CA HIS A 376 -26.59 5.22 16.58
C HIS A 376 -27.66 6.17 17.14
N LEU A 377 -27.41 7.47 17.28
CA LEU A 377 -28.50 8.42 17.58
C LEU A 377 -28.19 9.86 17.09
N ARG A 378 -28.15 10.04 15.75
CA ARG A 378 -28.39 11.36 15.14
C ARG A 378 -28.95 11.24 13.74
N ALA A 379 -30.14 10.69 13.62
CA ALA A 379 -30.92 10.76 12.39
C ALA A 379 -32.42 10.64 12.69
N HIS A 380 -32.95 11.51 13.55
CA HIS A 380 -34.39 11.81 13.60
C HIS A 380 -34.59 13.00 14.56
N GLU A 381 -34.43 14.21 14.04
CA GLU A 381 -35.18 15.38 14.48
C GLU A 381 -34.66 16.64 13.75
N THR A 382 -35.08 16.84 12.54
CA THR A 382 -35.37 18.18 12.01
C THR A 382 -36.34 18.03 10.84
N GLY A 383 -37.55 17.94 11.18
CA GLY A 383 -38.66 18.01 10.23
C GLY A 383 -39.90 18.52 10.92
N ARG A 384 -39.94 19.82 11.25
CA ARG A 384 -41.16 20.62 11.31
C ARG A 384 -40.86 22.03 11.88
N ASN A 385 -41.08 22.94 11.04
CA ASN A 385 -41.61 24.30 11.22
C ASN A 385 -40.78 25.37 10.55
N LEU A 386 -41.48 25.90 9.60
CA LEU A 386 -41.59 27.18 8.85
C LEU A 386 -40.81 27.23 7.56
#